data_3c969875e1b22d22164ba95cfd3ec70b
#
_entry.id   3c969875e1b22d22164ba95cfd3ec70b
#
_cell.length_a   1.000
_cell.length_b   1.000
_cell.length_c   1.000
_cell.angle_alpha   90.00
_cell.angle_beta   90.00
_cell.angle_gamma   90.00
#
_symmetry.space_group_name_H-M   'P 1'
#
loop_
_entity.id
_entity.type
_entity.pdbx_description
1 polymer ?
#
loop_
_entity_poly.entity_id
_entity_poly.type
_entity_poly.pdbx_seq_one_letter_code
_entity_poly.pdbx_strand_id
1 'polypeptide(L)'
;MSKVIGIDLGTTNSCVAIMDGAQAKVLENTEGARTTPSVVAFTDEEEKLVGQPAKRQAVTNPENTIFAVKRLIGRNFEDPTVKKDIETAPYKIIKADNNDAWIEAKGKKYSPSQISAFVLQKMKETAEKYLGQAVTKAVITVPAYFNDAQRQATKDAGKIAGLEVLRIINEPTAASLAYGLDKKTNKKIAVYDLGGGTFDVSILELGDGVFEVKSTNGDTFLGGEDFDNTIVNYLLTEFKKDSGIDLKSDKLALQRLKEAAEKAKIELSSATQTEINLPFITADKTGPKHINLKMTRAKLEALVEDLISRTLPPCKTALKDAGLSASEIDEVVLVGGMTRMPKVIEEVKNFFGKEPNKSVNPDEVVAMGAAIQAGVLQGDVKDVLLLDVTPLS
;
A
#
# COMPACT_ATOMS: atom_id res chain seq x y z
N MET A 1 14.14 -16.78 -23.17
CA MET A 1 13.30 -17.11 -22.01
C MET A 1 12.46 -15.88 -21.65
N SER A 2 11.16 -16.07 -21.31
CA SER A 2 10.34 -14.93 -20.88
C SER A 2 10.83 -14.41 -19.53
N LYS A 3 10.82 -13.08 -19.37
CA LYS A 3 11.24 -12.40 -18.14
C LYS A 3 10.28 -12.71 -17.00
N VAL A 4 10.79 -12.98 -15.81
CA VAL A 4 9.97 -13.08 -14.59
C VAL A 4 9.87 -11.70 -13.96
N ILE A 5 8.66 -11.26 -13.68
CA ILE A 5 8.41 -9.94 -13.07
C ILE A 5 8.19 -10.06 -11.57
N GLY A 6 8.53 -9.01 -10.83
CA GLY A 6 8.23 -8.87 -9.42
C GLY A 6 7.08 -7.89 -9.22
N ILE A 7 6.08 -8.28 -8.44
CA ILE A 7 4.89 -7.47 -8.18
C ILE A 7 4.69 -7.30 -6.68
N ASP A 8 4.61 -6.05 -6.27
CA ASP A 8 4.03 -5.65 -4.99
C ASP A 8 2.54 -5.40 -5.21
N LEU A 9 1.70 -6.35 -4.78
CA LEU A 9 0.25 -6.23 -4.81
C LEU A 9 -0.20 -5.58 -3.49
N GLY A 10 -0.11 -4.25 -3.42
CA GLY A 10 -0.40 -3.50 -2.20
C GLY A 10 -1.90 -3.29 -1.96
N THR A 11 -2.26 -3.04 -0.71
CA THR A 11 -3.65 -2.72 -0.31
C THR A 11 -4.15 -1.45 -1.01
N THR A 12 -3.31 -0.44 -1.09
CA THR A 12 -3.65 0.88 -1.65
C THR A 12 -3.02 1.10 -3.02
N ASN A 13 -1.74 0.74 -3.18
CA ASN A 13 -0.99 0.89 -4.42
C ASN A 13 -0.22 -0.38 -4.74
N SER A 14 -0.08 -0.66 -6.03
CA SER A 14 0.70 -1.77 -6.56
C SER A 14 1.86 -1.26 -7.39
N CYS A 15 2.90 -2.07 -7.52
CA CYS A 15 4.12 -1.71 -8.21
C CYS A 15 4.71 -2.93 -8.90
N VAL A 16 5.27 -2.75 -10.08
CA VAL A 16 5.92 -3.83 -10.84
C VAL A 16 7.36 -3.47 -11.15
N ALA A 17 8.24 -4.44 -11.00
CA ALA A 17 9.66 -4.28 -11.25
C ALA A 17 10.23 -5.51 -11.96
N ILE A 18 11.35 -5.30 -12.64
CA ILE A 18 12.13 -6.35 -13.30
C ILE A 18 13.59 -6.21 -12.94
N MET A 19 14.36 -7.27 -13.11
CA MET A 19 15.82 -7.14 -13.11
C MET A 19 16.30 -6.59 -14.46
N ASP A 20 17.08 -5.53 -14.40
CA ASP A 20 17.79 -4.94 -15.53
C ASP A 20 19.30 -5.04 -15.23
N GLY A 21 19.92 -6.08 -15.74
CA GLY A 21 21.29 -6.44 -15.34
C GLY A 21 21.34 -6.86 -13.86
N ALA A 22 22.17 -6.20 -13.07
CA ALA A 22 22.36 -6.46 -11.64
C ALA A 22 21.42 -5.64 -10.74
N GLN A 23 20.58 -4.78 -11.32
CA GLN A 23 19.71 -3.87 -10.56
C GLN A 23 18.23 -4.11 -10.84
N ALA A 24 17.40 -3.96 -9.81
CA ALA A 24 15.96 -3.94 -9.96
C ALA A 24 15.51 -2.60 -10.56
N LYS A 25 14.61 -2.67 -11.54
CA LYS A 25 14.05 -1.50 -12.21
C LYS A 25 12.54 -1.50 -12.06
N VAL A 26 12.00 -0.45 -11.47
CA VAL A 26 10.56 -0.22 -11.38
C VAL A 26 10.06 0.36 -12.70
N LEU A 27 8.91 -0.15 -13.16
CA LEU A 27 8.34 0.21 -14.45
C LEU A 27 7.23 1.23 -14.30
N GLU A 28 7.18 2.19 -15.23
CA GLU A 28 6.11 3.17 -15.31
C GLU A 28 4.90 2.60 -16.03
N ASN A 29 3.71 2.90 -15.50
CA ASN A 29 2.44 2.53 -16.13
C ASN A 29 2.08 3.47 -17.30
N THR A 30 0.92 3.24 -17.92
CA THR A 30 0.44 4.04 -19.04
C THR A 30 0.16 5.50 -18.69
N GLU A 31 -0.03 5.81 -17.43
CA GLU A 31 -0.21 7.16 -16.91
C GLU A 31 1.12 7.85 -16.53
N GLY A 32 2.25 7.19 -16.76
CA GLY A 32 3.58 7.70 -16.43
C GLY A 32 3.93 7.62 -14.95
N ALA A 33 3.19 6.85 -14.17
CA ALA A 33 3.44 6.68 -12.73
C ALA A 33 4.15 5.34 -12.45
N ARG A 34 4.97 5.34 -11.42
CA ARG A 34 5.74 4.15 -10.99
C ARG A 34 4.94 3.26 -10.04
N THR A 35 3.87 3.76 -9.48
CA THR A 35 2.89 3.00 -8.70
C THR A 35 1.50 3.13 -9.32
N THR A 36 0.68 2.11 -9.14
CA THR A 36 -0.68 2.05 -9.66
C THR A 36 -1.65 1.86 -8.51
N PRO A 37 -2.66 2.74 -8.32
CA PRO A 37 -3.68 2.51 -7.31
C PRO A 37 -4.35 1.15 -7.46
N SER A 38 -4.48 0.41 -6.37
CA SER A 38 -5.15 -0.90 -6.33
C SER A 38 -6.66 -0.70 -6.27
N VAL A 39 -7.20 -0.04 -7.29
CA VAL A 39 -8.60 0.38 -7.39
C VAL A 39 -9.17 -0.08 -8.71
N VAL A 40 -10.37 -0.67 -8.67
CA VAL A 40 -11.12 -1.14 -9.84
C VAL A 40 -12.50 -0.52 -9.81
N ALA A 41 -12.91 0.14 -10.89
CA ALA A 41 -14.23 0.74 -11.00
C ALA A 41 -15.00 0.14 -12.20
N PHE A 42 -16.30 -0.04 -12.00
CA PHE A 42 -17.23 -0.48 -13.04
C PHE A 42 -18.15 0.68 -13.41
N THR A 43 -18.14 1.06 -14.69
CA THR A 43 -18.92 2.19 -15.19
C THR A 43 -20.26 1.75 -15.80
N ASP A 44 -21.13 2.72 -16.09
CA ASP A 44 -22.43 2.46 -16.70
C ASP A 44 -22.33 1.90 -18.15
N GLU A 45 -21.21 2.12 -18.80
CA GLU A 45 -20.96 1.62 -20.17
C GLU A 45 -20.37 0.21 -20.20
N GLU A 46 -20.51 -0.54 -19.10
CA GLU A 46 -19.89 -1.86 -18.90
C GLU A 46 -18.36 -1.85 -19.04
N GLU A 47 -17.75 -0.68 -18.92
CA GLU A 47 -16.33 -0.49 -18.94
C GLU A 47 -15.75 -0.69 -17.55
N LYS A 48 -14.57 -1.28 -17.51
CA LYS A 48 -13.81 -1.48 -16.28
C LYS A 48 -12.59 -0.57 -16.28
N LEU A 49 -12.46 0.25 -15.25
CA LEU A 49 -11.30 1.11 -15.02
C LEU A 49 -10.42 0.50 -13.95
N VAL A 50 -9.11 0.56 -14.13
CA VAL A 50 -8.12 0.07 -13.15
C VAL A 50 -7.05 1.14 -12.90
N GLY A 51 -6.70 1.34 -11.64
CA GLY A 51 -5.66 2.28 -11.24
C GLY A 51 -6.15 3.72 -11.10
N GLN A 52 -5.36 4.68 -11.53
CA GLN A 52 -5.64 6.10 -11.36
C GLN A 52 -6.98 6.55 -11.97
N PRO A 53 -7.37 6.09 -13.18
CA PRO A 53 -8.70 6.42 -13.71
C PRO A 53 -9.85 5.95 -12.80
N ALA A 54 -9.71 4.78 -12.19
CA ALA A 54 -10.69 4.27 -11.24
C ALA A 54 -10.73 5.12 -9.96
N LYS A 55 -9.58 5.47 -9.43
CA LYS A 55 -9.46 6.30 -8.21
C LYS A 55 -10.08 7.69 -8.41
N ARG A 56 -9.86 8.32 -9.56
CA ARG A 56 -10.37 9.68 -9.85
C ARG A 56 -11.88 9.79 -9.80
N GLN A 57 -12.62 8.77 -10.18
CA GLN A 57 -14.08 8.78 -10.22
C GLN A 57 -14.73 8.15 -8.98
N ALA A 58 -13.94 7.76 -7.96
CA ALA A 58 -14.43 7.02 -6.80
C ALA A 58 -15.56 7.74 -6.04
N VAL A 59 -15.43 9.05 -5.84
CA VAL A 59 -16.42 9.83 -5.07
C VAL A 59 -17.75 9.95 -5.80
N THR A 60 -17.74 9.93 -7.14
CA THR A 60 -18.96 10.01 -7.97
C THR A 60 -19.57 8.65 -8.28
N ASN A 61 -18.84 7.57 -8.04
CA ASN A 61 -19.29 6.19 -8.28
C ASN A 61 -18.87 5.26 -7.11
N PRO A 62 -19.21 5.60 -5.86
CA PRO A 62 -18.66 4.90 -4.69
C PRO A 62 -19.13 3.45 -4.58
N GLU A 63 -20.34 3.14 -5.03
CA GLU A 63 -20.92 1.79 -4.92
C GLU A 63 -20.25 0.78 -5.85
N ASN A 64 -19.62 1.25 -6.92
CA ASN A 64 -19.03 0.38 -7.96
C ASN A 64 -17.51 0.64 -8.12
N THR A 65 -16.89 1.29 -7.16
CA THR A 65 -15.44 1.50 -7.09
C THR A 65 -14.88 0.70 -5.93
N ILE A 66 -14.11 -0.32 -6.28
CA ILE A 66 -13.61 -1.31 -5.33
C ILE A 66 -12.16 -0.98 -4.99
N PHE A 67 -11.86 -0.87 -3.71
CA PHE A 67 -10.52 -0.61 -3.20
C PHE A 67 -10.28 -1.40 -1.91
N ALA A 68 -9.04 -1.51 -1.49
CA ALA A 68 -8.63 -2.23 -0.28
C ALA A 68 -9.11 -3.69 -0.23
N VAL A 69 -9.29 -4.31 -1.38
CA VAL A 69 -9.80 -5.68 -1.50
C VAL A 69 -8.85 -6.70 -0.88
N LYS A 70 -7.58 -6.36 -0.74
CA LYS A 70 -6.57 -7.18 -0.07
C LYS A 70 -6.96 -7.51 1.38
N ARG A 71 -7.73 -6.65 2.04
CA ARG A 71 -8.27 -6.92 3.39
C ARG A 71 -9.28 -8.07 3.40
N LEU A 72 -9.90 -8.37 2.27
CA LEU A 72 -10.94 -9.39 2.14
C LEU A 72 -10.41 -10.71 1.58
N ILE A 73 -9.24 -10.69 0.93
CA ILE A 73 -8.72 -11.85 0.21
C ILE A 73 -8.47 -13.03 1.15
N GLY A 74 -8.98 -14.21 0.79
CA GLY A 74 -8.83 -15.43 1.57
C GLY A 74 -9.54 -15.42 2.93
N ARG A 75 -10.50 -14.50 3.14
CA ARG A 75 -11.22 -14.36 4.41
C ARG A 75 -12.70 -14.76 4.27
N ASN A 76 -13.24 -15.31 5.35
CA ASN A 76 -14.67 -15.57 5.47
C ASN A 76 -15.44 -14.29 5.74
N PHE A 77 -16.69 -14.27 5.30
CA PHE A 77 -17.60 -13.15 5.53
C PHE A 77 -17.81 -12.85 7.03
N GLU A 78 -17.75 -13.87 7.88
CA GLU A 78 -17.92 -13.73 9.34
C GLU A 78 -16.65 -13.28 10.08
N ASP A 79 -15.52 -13.14 9.37
CA ASP A 79 -14.28 -12.67 9.98
C ASP A 79 -14.46 -11.27 10.60
N PRO A 80 -14.00 -11.04 11.85
CA PRO A 80 -14.14 -9.73 12.51
C PRO A 80 -13.53 -8.57 11.71
N THR A 81 -12.43 -8.80 10.99
CA THR A 81 -11.82 -7.79 10.12
C THR A 81 -12.76 -7.43 8.97
N VAL A 82 -13.40 -8.43 8.36
CA VAL A 82 -14.39 -8.24 7.29
C VAL A 82 -15.60 -7.46 7.76
N LYS A 83 -16.06 -7.72 8.98
CA LYS A 83 -17.21 -6.98 9.57
C LYS A 83 -16.96 -5.48 9.62
N LYS A 84 -15.76 -5.08 9.98
CA LYS A 84 -15.37 -3.66 9.99
C LYS A 84 -15.39 -3.06 8.59
N ASP A 85 -14.92 -3.79 7.59
CA ASP A 85 -14.98 -3.36 6.19
C ASP A 85 -16.42 -3.24 5.70
N ILE A 86 -17.30 -4.16 6.08
CA ILE A 86 -18.73 -4.11 5.74
C ILE A 86 -19.38 -2.81 6.25
N GLU A 87 -19.02 -2.39 7.46
CA GLU A 87 -19.56 -1.17 8.07
C GLU A 87 -19.05 0.12 7.41
N THR A 88 -17.85 0.09 6.88
CA THR A 88 -17.15 1.31 6.43
C THR A 88 -17.02 1.42 4.91
N ALA A 89 -17.03 0.31 4.18
CA ALA A 89 -16.85 0.33 2.72
C ALA A 89 -18.08 0.92 2.02
N PRO A 90 -17.89 1.81 1.03
CA PRO A 90 -19.01 2.37 0.27
C PRO A 90 -19.59 1.38 -0.76
N TYR A 91 -18.83 0.33 -1.10
CA TYR A 91 -19.27 -0.76 -1.97
C TYR A 91 -19.83 -1.94 -1.16
N LYS A 92 -20.56 -2.80 -1.80
CA LYS A 92 -21.25 -3.91 -1.15
C LYS A 92 -20.37 -5.14 -1.02
N ILE A 93 -20.17 -5.60 0.21
CA ILE A 93 -19.51 -6.86 0.55
C ILE A 93 -20.59 -7.89 0.83
N ILE A 94 -20.51 -9.05 0.20
CA ILE A 94 -21.52 -10.11 0.26
C ILE A 94 -20.91 -11.43 0.72
N LYS A 95 -21.75 -12.34 1.17
CA LYS A 95 -21.38 -13.70 1.52
C LYS A 95 -21.55 -14.61 0.30
N ALA A 96 -20.47 -15.25 -0.12
CA ALA A 96 -20.49 -16.24 -1.18
C ALA A 96 -21.05 -17.58 -0.69
N ASP A 97 -21.36 -18.50 -1.60
CA ASP A 97 -21.90 -19.83 -1.26
C ASP A 97 -20.95 -20.66 -0.39
N ASN A 98 -19.64 -20.43 -0.52
CA ASN A 98 -18.60 -21.06 0.30
C ASN A 98 -18.30 -20.32 1.60
N ASN A 99 -19.10 -19.31 1.97
CA ASN A 99 -18.95 -18.42 3.11
C ASN A 99 -17.81 -17.38 3.00
N ASP A 100 -17.13 -17.28 1.89
CA ASP A 100 -16.10 -16.27 1.69
C ASP A 100 -16.70 -14.87 1.54
N ALA A 101 -15.92 -13.85 1.88
CA ALA A 101 -16.27 -12.45 1.60
C ALA A 101 -16.07 -12.16 0.12
N TRP A 102 -17.12 -11.78 -0.58
CA TRP A 102 -17.11 -11.37 -1.98
C TRP A 102 -17.62 -9.94 -2.12
N ILE A 103 -17.55 -9.40 -3.32
CA ILE A 103 -17.95 -8.04 -3.64
C ILE A 103 -19.06 -8.09 -4.70
N GLU A 104 -20.03 -7.19 -4.60
CA GLU A 104 -21.04 -6.99 -5.63
C GLU A 104 -20.88 -5.59 -6.24
N ALA A 105 -20.78 -5.54 -7.57
CA ALA A 105 -20.71 -4.30 -8.33
C ALA A 105 -21.53 -4.45 -9.62
N LYS A 106 -22.34 -3.47 -9.96
CA LYS A 106 -23.22 -3.49 -11.13
C LYS A 106 -24.04 -4.78 -11.24
N GLY A 107 -24.53 -5.30 -10.10
CA GLY A 107 -25.32 -6.53 -10.06
C GLY A 107 -24.55 -7.82 -10.30
N LYS A 108 -23.24 -7.77 -10.44
CA LYS A 108 -22.36 -8.93 -10.62
C LYS A 108 -21.56 -9.20 -9.35
N LYS A 109 -21.25 -10.47 -9.10
CA LYS A 109 -20.50 -10.92 -7.93
C LYS A 109 -19.06 -11.23 -8.32
N TYR A 110 -18.14 -10.73 -7.52
CA TYR A 110 -16.69 -10.92 -7.72
C TYR A 110 -16.04 -11.41 -6.45
N SER A 111 -15.15 -12.40 -6.59
CA SER A 111 -14.24 -12.75 -5.50
C SER A 111 -13.16 -11.68 -5.33
N PRO A 112 -12.55 -11.54 -4.14
CA PRO A 112 -11.38 -10.69 -3.98
C PRO A 112 -10.23 -11.04 -4.91
N SER A 113 -10.06 -12.33 -5.23
CA SER A 113 -9.05 -12.80 -6.19
C SER A 113 -9.32 -12.30 -7.61
N GLN A 114 -10.58 -12.25 -8.04
CA GLN A 114 -10.96 -11.69 -9.35
C GLN A 114 -10.68 -10.18 -9.44
N ILE A 115 -11.01 -9.44 -8.40
CA ILE A 115 -10.72 -8.00 -8.35
C ILE A 115 -9.20 -7.76 -8.34
N SER A 116 -8.46 -8.50 -7.53
CA SER A 116 -7.00 -8.43 -7.49
C SER A 116 -6.38 -8.80 -8.84
N ALA A 117 -6.97 -9.76 -9.56
CA ALA A 117 -6.53 -10.14 -10.88
C ALA A 117 -6.59 -8.98 -11.88
N PHE A 118 -7.57 -8.10 -11.80
CA PHE A 118 -7.64 -6.92 -12.66
C PHE A 118 -6.45 -5.98 -12.44
N VAL A 119 -6.05 -5.81 -11.18
CA VAL A 119 -4.85 -5.02 -10.83
C VAL A 119 -3.58 -5.73 -11.35
N LEU A 120 -3.48 -7.04 -11.16
CA LEU A 120 -2.36 -7.84 -11.65
C LEU A 120 -2.24 -7.82 -13.18
N GLN A 121 -3.36 -7.81 -13.90
CA GLN A 121 -3.38 -7.64 -15.36
C GLN A 121 -2.77 -6.30 -15.77
N LYS A 122 -3.08 -5.22 -15.05
CA LYS A 122 -2.49 -3.91 -15.30
C LYS A 122 -0.97 -3.94 -15.10
N MET A 123 -0.49 -4.66 -14.06
CA MET A 123 0.95 -4.83 -13.82
C MET A 123 1.61 -5.66 -14.93
N LYS A 124 0.97 -6.74 -15.34
CA LYS A 124 1.41 -7.58 -16.46
C LYS A 124 1.52 -6.78 -17.76
N GLU A 125 0.50 -6.03 -18.10
CA GLU A 125 0.46 -5.19 -19.32
C GLU A 125 1.54 -4.10 -19.28
N THR A 126 1.77 -3.49 -18.13
CA THR A 126 2.84 -2.51 -17.92
C THR A 126 4.20 -3.12 -18.25
N ALA A 127 4.46 -4.33 -17.75
CA ALA A 127 5.71 -5.04 -18.03
C ALA A 127 5.82 -5.47 -19.49
N GLU A 128 4.76 -5.99 -20.08
CA GLU A 128 4.73 -6.40 -21.50
C GLU A 128 4.99 -5.24 -22.43
N LYS A 129 4.40 -4.08 -22.15
CA LYS A 129 4.62 -2.88 -22.95
C LYS A 129 6.08 -2.42 -22.90
N TYR A 130 6.69 -2.45 -21.71
CA TYR A 130 8.10 -2.08 -21.57
C TYR A 130 9.04 -3.07 -22.24
N LEU A 131 8.80 -4.38 -22.07
CA LEU A 131 9.66 -5.44 -22.59
C LEU A 131 9.43 -5.73 -24.09
N GLY A 132 8.28 -5.33 -24.64
CA GLY A 132 7.91 -5.65 -26.01
C GLY A 132 7.66 -7.14 -26.26
N GLN A 133 7.35 -7.89 -25.21
CA GLN A 133 7.08 -9.33 -25.28
C GLN A 133 6.07 -9.75 -24.21
N ALA A 134 5.48 -10.93 -24.40
CA ALA A 134 4.55 -11.50 -23.42
C ALA A 134 5.26 -11.84 -22.11
N VAL A 135 4.57 -11.59 -21.00
CA VAL A 135 5.00 -11.93 -19.65
C VAL A 135 4.03 -12.98 -19.10
N THR A 136 4.57 -14.12 -18.65
CA THR A 136 3.76 -15.25 -18.17
C THR A 136 4.07 -15.67 -16.75
N LYS A 137 5.14 -15.15 -16.14
CA LYS A 137 5.62 -15.58 -14.82
C LYS A 137 5.88 -14.39 -13.90
N ALA A 138 5.54 -14.54 -12.63
CA ALA A 138 5.73 -13.50 -11.63
C ALA A 138 6.08 -14.06 -10.25
N VAL A 139 6.74 -13.21 -9.46
CA VAL A 139 6.84 -13.31 -8.01
C VAL A 139 5.92 -12.23 -7.43
N ILE A 140 5.05 -12.60 -6.51
CA ILE A 140 4.08 -11.69 -5.88
C ILE A 140 4.33 -11.66 -4.38
N THR A 141 4.22 -10.48 -3.78
CA THR A 141 4.43 -10.29 -2.35
C THR A 141 3.13 -10.33 -1.56
N VAL A 142 3.22 -10.76 -0.31
CA VAL A 142 2.13 -10.79 0.66
C VAL A 142 2.63 -10.32 2.02
N PRO A 143 1.75 -9.79 2.89
CA PRO A 143 2.11 -9.54 4.29
C PRO A 143 2.56 -10.82 4.99
N ALA A 144 3.50 -10.68 5.91
CA ALA A 144 4.04 -11.84 6.64
C ALA A 144 2.97 -12.59 7.46
N TYR A 145 1.91 -11.90 7.90
CA TYR A 145 0.81 -12.50 8.66
C TYR A 145 -0.19 -13.29 7.80
N PHE A 146 -0.11 -13.25 6.47
CA PHE A 146 -1.02 -14.01 5.62
C PHE A 146 -0.93 -15.51 5.92
N ASN A 147 -2.09 -16.13 6.12
CA ASN A 147 -2.23 -17.57 6.27
C ASN A 147 -2.22 -18.27 4.90
N ASP A 148 -2.32 -19.60 4.90
CA ASP A 148 -2.29 -20.39 3.67
C ASP A 148 -3.45 -20.08 2.74
N ALA A 149 -4.65 -19.82 3.27
CA ALA A 149 -5.82 -19.47 2.46
C ALA A 149 -5.63 -18.13 1.74
N GLN A 150 -5.06 -17.14 2.42
CA GLN A 150 -4.76 -15.83 1.83
C GLN A 150 -3.65 -15.91 0.79
N ARG A 151 -2.62 -16.71 1.03
CA ARG A 151 -1.53 -16.96 0.08
C ARG A 151 -2.02 -17.70 -1.16
N GLN A 152 -2.87 -18.70 -0.99
CA GLN A 152 -3.47 -19.43 -2.09
C GLN A 152 -4.39 -18.52 -2.93
N ALA A 153 -5.22 -17.71 -2.29
CA ALA A 153 -6.09 -16.75 -2.98
C ALA A 153 -5.29 -15.72 -3.80
N THR A 154 -4.10 -15.32 -3.31
CA THR A 154 -3.19 -14.45 -4.05
C THR A 154 -2.61 -15.16 -5.27
N LYS A 155 -2.22 -16.42 -5.15
CA LYS A 155 -1.78 -17.24 -6.30
C LYS A 155 -2.92 -17.39 -7.32
N ASP A 156 -4.14 -17.62 -6.86
CA ASP A 156 -5.32 -17.73 -7.72
C ASP A 156 -5.56 -16.44 -8.51
N ALA A 157 -5.40 -15.29 -7.86
CA ALA A 157 -5.47 -13.99 -8.52
C ALA A 157 -4.45 -13.86 -9.66
N GLY A 158 -3.21 -14.31 -9.43
CA GLY A 158 -2.16 -14.36 -10.45
C GLY A 158 -2.55 -15.24 -11.63
N LYS A 159 -3.07 -16.42 -11.36
CA LYS A 159 -3.53 -17.37 -12.39
C LYS A 159 -4.67 -16.78 -13.23
N ILE A 160 -5.66 -16.15 -12.58
CA ILE A 160 -6.77 -15.47 -13.29
C ILE A 160 -6.24 -14.36 -14.19
N ALA A 161 -5.19 -13.66 -13.76
CA ALA A 161 -4.54 -12.60 -14.54
C ALA A 161 -3.67 -13.13 -15.69
N GLY A 162 -3.50 -14.45 -15.82
CA GLY A 162 -2.66 -15.06 -16.83
C GLY A 162 -1.19 -15.17 -16.44
N LEU A 163 -0.90 -15.20 -15.15
CA LEU A 163 0.45 -15.32 -14.60
C LEU A 163 0.63 -16.67 -13.88
N GLU A 164 1.73 -17.35 -14.16
CA GLU A 164 2.24 -18.42 -13.32
C GLU A 164 3.00 -17.77 -12.15
N VAL A 165 2.48 -17.91 -10.94
CA VAL A 165 3.13 -17.38 -9.74
C VAL A 165 4.18 -18.38 -9.27
N LEU A 166 5.45 -18.09 -9.55
CA LEU A 166 6.56 -18.95 -9.21
C LEU A 166 6.82 -19.00 -7.71
N ARG A 167 6.59 -17.88 -7.03
CA ARG A 167 6.78 -17.76 -5.59
C ARG A 167 5.92 -16.63 -5.02
N ILE A 168 5.43 -16.89 -3.81
CA ILE A 168 4.90 -15.86 -2.91
C ILE A 168 5.99 -15.54 -1.91
N ILE A 169 6.37 -14.29 -1.77
CA ILE A 169 7.38 -13.81 -0.83
C ILE A 169 6.77 -12.84 0.17
N ASN A 170 7.23 -12.89 1.41
CA ASN A 170 6.79 -11.94 2.45
C ASN A 170 7.28 -10.53 2.15
N GLU A 171 6.42 -9.54 2.31
CA GLU A 171 6.74 -8.13 2.05
C GLU A 171 7.96 -7.64 2.84
N PRO A 172 8.09 -7.91 4.15
CA PRO A 172 9.27 -7.48 4.88
C PRO A 172 10.57 -8.16 4.42
N THR A 173 10.50 -9.40 3.96
CA THR A 173 11.65 -10.09 3.36
C THR A 173 12.05 -9.44 2.04
N ALA A 174 11.09 -9.15 1.18
CA ALA A 174 11.34 -8.44 -0.09
C ALA A 174 12.00 -7.08 0.16
N ALA A 175 11.49 -6.32 1.11
CA ALA A 175 12.07 -5.03 1.50
C ALA A 175 13.52 -5.19 1.96
N SER A 176 13.80 -6.18 2.80
CA SER A 176 15.16 -6.45 3.29
C SER A 176 16.12 -6.81 2.15
N LEU A 177 15.67 -7.56 1.15
CA LEU A 177 16.43 -7.84 -0.07
C LEU A 177 16.77 -6.56 -0.83
N ALA A 178 15.81 -5.70 -1.05
CA ALA A 178 16.00 -4.46 -1.79
C ALA A 178 16.98 -3.50 -1.09
N TYR A 179 17.02 -3.52 0.24
CA TYR A 179 18.01 -2.78 1.02
C TYR A 179 19.39 -3.45 1.07
N GLY A 180 19.56 -4.63 0.45
CA GLY A 180 20.84 -5.33 0.40
C GLY A 180 21.23 -6.03 1.69
N LEU A 181 20.29 -6.29 2.59
CA LEU A 181 20.56 -6.89 3.90
C LEU A 181 20.86 -8.39 3.84
N ASP A 182 20.54 -9.05 2.74
CA ASP A 182 20.90 -10.45 2.45
C ASP A 182 22.42 -10.69 2.43
N LYS A 183 23.19 -9.63 2.19
CA LYS A 183 24.67 -9.67 2.15
C LYS A 183 25.32 -9.58 3.53
N LYS A 184 24.52 -9.32 4.55
CA LYS A 184 24.97 -9.22 5.94
C LYS A 184 24.67 -10.54 6.65
N THR A 185 25.46 -10.88 7.67
CA THR A 185 25.30 -12.11 8.43
C THR A 185 24.75 -11.80 9.83
N ASN A 186 23.89 -12.67 10.34
CA ASN A 186 23.39 -12.61 11.72
C ASN A 186 22.83 -11.24 12.13
N LYS A 187 21.83 -10.75 11.40
CA LYS A 187 21.17 -9.46 11.66
C LYS A 187 19.76 -9.64 12.18
N LYS A 188 19.42 -8.79 13.13
CA LYS A 188 18.05 -8.60 13.62
C LYS A 188 17.50 -7.33 12.99
N ILE A 189 16.40 -7.44 12.27
CA ILE A 189 15.87 -6.40 11.39
C ILE A 189 14.45 -6.07 11.84
N ALA A 190 14.15 -4.77 11.97
CA ALA A 190 12.79 -4.28 12.11
C ALA A 190 12.38 -3.63 10.78
N VAL A 191 11.26 -4.07 10.23
CA VAL A 191 10.66 -3.49 9.03
C VAL A 191 9.43 -2.72 9.46
N TYR A 192 9.48 -1.41 9.29
CA TYR A 192 8.39 -0.48 9.60
C TYR A 192 7.73 -0.06 8.30
N ASP A 193 6.52 -0.56 8.06
CA ASP A 193 5.78 -0.39 6.81
C ASP A 193 4.50 0.42 7.08
N LEU A 194 4.55 1.72 6.79
CA LEU A 194 3.39 2.60 6.85
C LEU A 194 2.98 2.99 5.43
N GLY A 195 2.00 2.25 4.91
CA GLY A 195 1.46 2.43 3.56
C GLY A 195 0.24 3.34 3.53
N GLY A 196 -0.51 3.26 2.43
CA GLY A 196 -1.70 4.08 2.22
C GLY A 196 -2.89 3.69 3.10
N GLY A 197 -3.05 2.41 3.40
CA GLY A 197 -4.22 1.91 4.12
C GLY A 197 -3.93 1.04 5.33
N THR A 198 -2.70 0.54 5.46
CA THR A 198 -2.29 -0.36 6.54
C THR A 198 -0.96 0.04 7.14
N PHE A 199 -0.79 -0.28 8.41
CA PHE A 199 0.49 -0.25 9.11
C PHE A 199 0.90 -1.67 9.49
N ASP A 200 2.13 -2.06 9.12
CA ASP A 200 2.72 -3.35 9.44
C ASP A 200 4.13 -3.16 10.00
N VAL A 201 4.43 -3.84 11.08
CA VAL A 201 5.77 -3.94 11.62
C VAL A 201 6.14 -5.40 11.75
N SER A 202 7.33 -5.76 11.27
CA SER A 202 7.83 -7.13 11.32
C SER A 202 9.24 -7.16 11.88
N ILE A 203 9.51 -8.14 12.72
CA ILE A 203 10.84 -8.40 13.26
C ILE A 203 11.36 -9.65 12.57
N LEU A 204 12.49 -9.49 11.88
CA LEU A 204 13.14 -10.57 11.15
C LEU A 204 14.51 -10.87 11.74
N GLU A 205 14.92 -12.10 11.61
CA GLU A 205 16.29 -12.54 11.89
C GLU A 205 16.88 -13.14 10.63
N LEU A 206 18.05 -12.61 10.25
CA LEU A 206 18.82 -13.14 9.14
C LEU A 206 19.98 -13.95 9.68
N GLY A 207 20.05 -15.23 9.32
CA GLY A 207 21.15 -16.11 9.64
C GLY A 207 21.31 -17.17 8.56
N ASP A 208 22.57 -17.43 8.14
CA ASP A 208 22.92 -18.47 7.19
C ASP A 208 22.11 -18.46 5.87
N GLY A 209 21.83 -17.26 5.35
CA GLY A 209 21.06 -17.09 4.11
C GLY A 209 19.55 -17.30 4.26
N VAL A 210 19.06 -17.42 5.50
CA VAL A 210 17.63 -17.60 5.81
C VAL A 210 17.09 -16.34 6.49
N PHE A 211 16.01 -15.78 5.93
CA PHE A 211 15.18 -14.79 6.63
C PHE A 211 14.07 -15.50 7.39
N GLU A 212 14.05 -15.32 8.69
CA GLU A 212 12.99 -15.81 9.56
C GLU A 212 12.20 -14.63 10.12
N VAL A 213 10.88 -14.61 9.88
CA VAL A 213 9.99 -13.65 10.50
C VAL A 213 9.69 -14.10 11.92
N LYS A 214 10.24 -13.40 12.90
CA LYS A 214 10.08 -13.73 14.32
C LYS A 214 8.74 -13.29 14.87
N SER A 215 8.28 -12.13 14.44
CA SER A 215 6.97 -11.58 14.83
C SER A 215 6.49 -10.56 13.81
N THR A 216 5.18 -10.35 13.81
CA THR A 216 4.54 -9.30 13.03
C THR A 216 3.37 -8.75 13.83
N ASN A 217 3.13 -7.46 13.69
CA ASN A 217 2.01 -6.76 14.30
C ASN A 217 1.64 -5.57 13.44
N GLY A 218 0.60 -4.87 13.76
CA GLY A 218 0.21 -3.69 12.99
C GLY A 218 -1.22 -3.24 13.26
N ASP A 219 -1.70 -2.39 12.37
CA ASP A 219 -3.07 -1.88 12.35
C ASP A 219 -3.52 -1.82 10.88
N THR A 220 -4.45 -2.70 10.51
CA THR A 220 -4.95 -2.81 9.14
C THR A 220 -5.85 -1.65 8.72
N PHE A 221 -6.15 -0.73 9.64
CA PHE A 221 -6.97 0.45 9.43
C PHE A 221 -6.23 1.75 9.77
N LEU A 222 -4.91 1.76 9.56
CA LEU A 222 -4.05 2.91 9.78
C LEU A 222 -3.10 3.08 8.59
N GLY A 223 -3.21 4.18 7.87
CA GLY A 223 -2.35 4.46 6.72
C GLY A 223 -2.49 5.89 6.22
N GLY A 224 -1.84 6.19 5.11
CA GLY A 224 -1.79 7.53 4.51
C GLY A 224 -3.16 8.13 4.18
N GLU A 225 -4.15 7.29 3.90
CA GLU A 225 -5.53 7.73 3.68
C GLU A 225 -6.14 8.38 4.92
N ASP A 226 -5.77 7.93 6.11
CA ASP A 226 -6.23 8.54 7.37
C ASP A 226 -5.61 9.92 7.57
N PHE A 227 -4.36 10.09 7.15
CA PHE A 227 -3.68 11.39 7.12
C PHE A 227 -4.38 12.34 6.13
N ASP A 228 -4.69 11.86 4.93
CA ASP A 228 -5.41 12.63 3.92
C ASP A 228 -6.78 13.07 4.42
N ASN A 229 -7.53 12.15 5.04
CA ASN A 229 -8.85 12.44 5.60
C ASN A 229 -8.80 13.47 6.74
N THR A 230 -7.74 13.45 7.53
CA THR A 230 -7.52 14.46 8.58
C THR A 230 -7.35 15.85 7.96
N ILE A 231 -6.61 15.96 6.86
CA ILE A 231 -6.45 17.23 6.13
C ILE A 231 -7.78 17.65 5.51
N VAL A 232 -8.51 16.73 4.88
CA VAL A 232 -9.85 17.00 4.29
C VAL A 232 -10.78 17.56 5.35
N ASN A 233 -10.85 16.94 6.52
CA ASN A 233 -11.71 17.40 7.62
C ASN A 233 -11.30 18.79 8.12
N TYR A 234 -10.01 19.06 8.19
CA TYR A 234 -9.49 20.38 8.52
C TYR A 234 -9.95 21.43 7.49
N LEU A 235 -9.81 21.13 6.19
CA LEU A 235 -10.25 22.04 5.11
C LEU A 235 -11.75 22.26 5.13
N LEU A 236 -12.54 21.23 5.37
CA LEU A 236 -14.00 21.34 5.50
C LEU A 236 -14.39 22.27 6.65
N THR A 237 -13.72 22.14 7.79
CA THR A 237 -13.96 22.93 8.99
C THR A 237 -13.58 24.39 8.76
N GLU A 238 -12.41 24.65 8.20
CA GLU A 238 -11.95 26.04 7.92
C GLU A 238 -12.83 26.73 6.87
N PHE A 239 -13.21 26.01 5.83
CA PHE A 239 -14.11 26.56 4.80
C PHE A 239 -15.49 26.89 5.37
N LYS A 240 -16.04 26.05 6.24
CA LYS A 240 -17.31 26.30 6.90
C LYS A 240 -17.24 27.52 7.83
N LYS A 241 -16.13 27.72 8.54
CA LYS A 241 -15.89 28.93 9.35
C LYS A 241 -15.91 30.20 8.51
N ASP A 242 -15.25 30.17 7.34
CA ASP A 242 -15.09 31.34 6.50
C ASP A 242 -16.31 31.65 5.65
N SER A 243 -16.99 30.64 5.12
CA SER A 243 -18.08 30.80 4.13
C SER A 243 -19.46 30.44 4.67
N GLY A 244 -19.55 29.72 5.79
CA GLY A 244 -20.78 29.15 6.31
C GLY A 244 -21.30 27.95 5.54
N ILE A 245 -20.56 27.45 4.56
CA ILE A 245 -20.96 26.34 3.69
C ILE A 245 -20.34 25.03 4.15
N ASP A 246 -21.16 23.98 4.28
CA ASP A 246 -20.71 22.62 4.56
C ASP A 246 -20.61 21.84 3.25
N LEU A 247 -19.39 21.46 2.87
CA LEU A 247 -19.10 20.71 1.63
C LEU A 247 -19.19 19.18 1.78
N LYS A 248 -19.54 18.65 2.93
CA LYS A 248 -19.55 17.19 3.20
C LYS A 248 -20.43 16.38 2.23
N SER A 249 -21.51 16.95 1.74
CA SER A 249 -22.43 16.29 0.81
C SER A 249 -22.16 16.61 -0.66
N ASP A 250 -21.22 17.51 -0.95
CA ASP A 250 -20.84 17.87 -2.32
C ASP A 250 -19.74 16.90 -2.80
N LYS A 251 -20.14 15.90 -3.58
CA LYS A 251 -19.24 14.84 -4.05
C LYS A 251 -18.07 15.35 -4.91
N LEU A 252 -18.33 16.30 -5.79
CA LEU A 252 -17.29 16.88 -6.64
C LEU A 252 -16.28 17.70 -5.83
N ALA A 253 -16.77 18.49 -4.86
CA ALA A 253 -15.91 19.22 -3.95
C ALA A 253 -15.05 18.28 -3.10
N LEU A 254 -15.63 17.18 -2.57
CA LEU A 254 -14.89 16.17 -1.80
C LEU A 254 -13.78 15.53 -2.61
N GLN A 255 -14.01 15.22 -3.89
CA GLN A 255 -12.98 14.64 -4.76
C GLN A 255 -11.80 15.62 -4.89
N ARG A 256 -12.07 16.88 -5.14
CA ARG A 256 -11.05 17.91 -5.24
C ARG A 256 -10.30 18.13 -3.92
N LEU A 257 -11.01 18.08 -2.79
CA LEU A 257 -10.41 18.19 -1.46
C LEU A 257 -9.48 17.02 -1.17
N LYS A 258 -9.88 15.78 -1.50
CA LYS A 258 -9.04 14.58 -1.32
C LYS A 258 -7.76 14.65 -2.13
N GLU A 259 -7.84 15.03 -3.39
CA GLU A 259 -6.67 15.18 -4.25
C GLU A 259 -5.73 16.28 -3.73
N ALA A 260 -6.28 17.41 -3.31
CA ALA A 260 -5.50 18.50 -2.75
C ALA A 260 -4.85 18.14 -1.41
N ALA A 261 -5.55 17.40 -0.56
CA ALA A 261 -5.02 16.91 0.71
C ALA A 261 -3.84 15.96 0.53
N GLU A 262 -3.97 14.98 -0.36
CA GLU A 262 -2.89 14.05 -0.70
C GLU A 262 -1.67 14.79 -1.25
N LYS A 263 -1.89 15.71 -2.17
CA LYS A 263 -0.82 16.54 -2.76
C LYS A 263 -0.11 17.38 -1.69
N ALA A 264 -0.85 18.05 -0.81
CA ALA A 264 -0.28 18.85 0.26
C ALA A 264 0.54 18.00 1.23
N LYS A 265 0.04 16.83 1.62
CA LYS A 265 0.77 15.87 2.45
C LYS A 265 2.12 15.50 1.83
N ILE A 266 2.14 15.17 0.55
CA ILE A 266 3.35 14.79 -0.18
C ILE A 266 4.33 15.97 -0.24
N GLU A 267 3.87 17.15 -0.59
CA GLU A 267 4.70 18.36 -0.66
C GLU A 267 5.34 18.71 0.69
N LEU A 268 4.61 18.53 1.79
CA LEU A 268 5.10 18.85 3.14
C LEU A 268 6.13 17.83 3.67
N SER A 269 6.39 16.75 2.96
CA SER A 269 7.52 15.84 3.27
C SER A 269 8.86 16.46 2.88
N SER A 270 8.89 17.35 1.89
CA SER A 270 10.11 18.03 1.41
C SER A 270 10.13 19.54 1.67
N ALA A 271 8.97 20.17 1.77
CA ALA A 271 8.81 21.59 2.04
C ALA A 271 8.26 21.85 3.44
N THR A 272 8.58 23.02 4.01
CA THR A 272 8.08 23.41 5.34
C THR A 272 6.69 24.02 5.30
N GLN A 273 6.23 24.44 4.12
CA GLN A 273 4.89 24.96 3.89
C GLN A 273 4.44 24.68 2.46
N THR A 274 3.12 24.65 2.26
CA THR A 274 2.50 24.54 0.94
C THR A 274 1.23 25.38 0.88
N GLU A 275 0.80 25.67 -0.33
CA GLU A 275 -0.48 26.36 -0.57
C GLU A 275 -1.50 25.34 -1.10
N ILE A 276 -2.70 25.38 -0.51
CA ILE A 276 -3.85 24.61 -0.97
C ILE A 276 -4.78 25.61 -1.65
N ASN A 277 -4.83 25.55 -2.97
CA ASN A 277 -5.61 26.46 -3.80
C ASN A 277 -6.64 25.69 -4.62
N LEU A 278 -7.90 25.84 -4.26
CA LEU A 278 -9.04 25.21 -4.92
C LEU A 278 -10.03 26.29 -5.39
N PRO A 279 -9.79 26.89 -6.58
CA PRO A 279 -10.69 27.89 -7.12
C PRO A 279 -12.02 27.24 -7.53
N PHE A 280 -13.10 28.01 -7.37
CA PHE A 280 -14.46 27.58 -7.73
C PHE A 280 -14.87 26.25 -7.09
N ILE A 281 -14.57 26.06 -5.80
CA ILE A 281 -14.91 24.81 -5.10
C ILE A 281 -16.43 24.67 -4.96
N THR A 282 -17.16 25.75 -4.85
CA THR A 282 -18.62 25.83 -4.84
C THR A 282 -19.10 27.23 -5.16
N ALA A 283 -20.40 27.45 -5.17
CA ALA A 283 -21.02 28.77 -5.34
C ALA A 283 -22.24 28.89 -4.46
N ASP A 284 -22.53 30.11 -4.02
CA ASP A 284 -23.76 30.49 -3.33
C ASP A 284 -24.41 31.71 -3.98
N LYS A 285 -25.38 32.32 -3.32
CA LYS A 285 -26.11 33.52 -3.82
C LYS A 285 -25.18 34.73 -4.05
N THR A 286 -24.03 34.78 -3.41
CA THR A 286 -23.06 35.84 -3.53
C THR A 286 -22.00 35.59 -4.62
N GLY A 287 -22.03 34.44 -5.27
CA GLY A 287 -21.15 34.07 -6.34
C GLY A 287 -20.25 32.86 -6.01
N PRO A 288 -19.22 32.62 -6.84
CA PRO A 288 -18.30 31.52 -6.64
C PRO A 288 -17.47 31.66 -5.35
N LYS A 289 -17.16 30.54 -4.73
CA LYS A 289 -16.33 30.44 -3.53
C LYS A 289 -15.09 29.62 -3.82
N HIS A 290 -14.00 29.99 -3.15
CA HIS A 290 -12.67 29.39 -3.35
C HIS A 290 -12.06 29.00 -2.01
N ILE A 291 -11.17 28.00 -2.04
CA ILE A 291 -10.28 27.71 -0.94
C ILE A 291 -8.89 28.18 -1.34
N ASN A 292 -8.29 29.03 -0.53
CA ASN A 292 -6.89 29.43 -0.66
C ASN A 292 -6.31 29.51 0.75
N LEU A 293 -5.48 28.53 1.09
CA LEU A 293 -5.00 28.34 2.45
C LEU A 293 -3.56 27.89 2.43
N LYS A 294 -2.75 28.45 3.33
CA LYS A 294 -1.39 27.95 3.58
C LYS A 294 -1.41 26.91 4.69
N MET A 295 -0.72 25.81 4.46
CA MET A 295 -0.49 24.80 5.48
C MET A 295 1.01 24.65 5.72
N THR A 296 1.40 24.68 6.98
CA THR A 296 2.79 24.40 7.39
C THR A 296 2.95 22.93 7.73
N ARG A 297 4.19 22.43 7.63
CA ARG A 297 4.55 21.10 8.14
C ARG A 297 4.20 20.96 9.62
N ALA A 298 4.48 21.98 10.43
CA ALA A 298 4.17 21.96 11.86
C ALA A 298 2.65 21.80 12.11
N LYS A 299 1.81 22.46 11.32
CA LYS A 299 0.35 22.30 11.41
C LYS A 299 -0.08 20.88 11.05
N LEU A 300 0.44 20.33 9.96
CA LEU A 300 0.16 18.95 9.56
C LEU A 300 0.57 17.97 10.67
N GLU A 301 1.78 18.11 11.21
CA GLU A 301 2.28 17.26 12.29
C GLU A 301 1.37 17.30 13.52
N ALA A 302 0.88 18.48 13.88
CA ALA A 302 -0.05 18.63 15.00
C ALA A 302 -1.40 17.94 14.72
N LEU A 303 -1.90 18.02 13.49
CA LEU A 303 -3.17 17.40 13.10
C LEU A 303 -3.10 15.85 13.10
N VAL A 304 -1.95 15.27 12.79
CA VAL A 304 -1.79 13.82 12.61
C VAL A 304 -0.99 13.14 13.73
N GLU A 305 -0.68 13.86 14.80
CA GLU A 305 0.12 13.33 15.91
C GLU A 305 -0.42 12.00 16.45
N ASP A 306 -1.72 11.89 16.66
CA ASP A 306 -2.36 10.69 17.17
C ASP A 306 -2.19 9.50 16.21
N LEU A 307 -2.25 9.74 14.91
CA LEU A 307 -2.07 8.69 13.90
C LEU A 307 -0.65 8.13 13.94
N ILE A 308 0.35 8.99 14.07
CA ILE A 308 1.75 8.57 14.17
C ILE A 308 1.97 7.79 15.46
N SER A 309 1.44 8.29 16.58
CA SER A 309 1.56 7.65 17.89
C SER A 309 0.94 6.25 17.92
N ARG A 310 -0.11 6.00 17.15
CA ARG A 310 -0.76 4.69 17.06
C ARG A 310 0.12 3.61 16.45
N THR A 311 1.23 3.96 15.78
CA THR A 311 2.18 2.98 15.24
C THR A 311 3.11 2.39 16.30
N LEU A 312 3.29 3.07 17.42
CA LEU A 312 4.27 2.67 18.45
C LEU A 312 3.86 1.45 19.28
N PRO A 313 2.60 1.32 19.76
CA PRO A 313 2.18 0.11 20.48
C PRO A 313 2.39 -1.18 19.70
N PRO A 314 2.03 -1.28 18.39
CA PRO A 314 2.36 -2.45 17.57
C PRO A 314 3.86 -2.76 17.51
N CYS A 315 4.72 -1.74 17.46
CA CYS A 315 6.18 -1.93 17.50
C CYS A 315 6.63 -2.56 18.82
N LYS A 316 6.09 -2.09 19.95
CA LYS A 316 6.38 -2.66 21.27
C LYS A 316 5.94 -4.11 21.36
N THR A 317 4.75 -4.42 20.88
CA THR A 317 4.21 -5.78 20.88
C THR A 317 5.03 -6.70 20.00
N ALA A 318 5.41 -6.27 18.81
CA ALA A 318 6.25 -7.07 17.90
C ALA A 318 7.60 -7.39 18.53
N LEU A 319 8.26 -6.43 19.17
CA LEU A 319 9.53 -6.65 19.88
C LEU A 319 9.34 -7.65 21.03
N LYS A 320 8.30 -7.50 21.83
CA LYS A 320 7.99 -8.40 22.94
C LYS A 320 7.77 -9.83 22.44
N ASP A 321 6.99 -10.00 21.38
CA ASP A 321 6.69 -11.31 20.82
C ASP A 321 7.94 -11.98 20.22
N ALA A 322 8.88 -11.20 19.71
CA ALA A 322 10.18 -11.67 19.23
C ALA A 322 11.20 -11.92 20.37
N GLY A 323 10.87 -11.55 21.60
CA GLY A 323 11.78 -11.66 22.74
C GLY A 323 12.97 -10.70 22.69
N LEU A 324 12.80 -9.54 22.05
CA LEU A 324 13.87 -8.56 21.83
C LEU A 324 13.52 -7.20 22.42
N SER A 325 14.58 -6.45 22.79
CA SER A 325 14.49 -5.02 23.08
C SER A 325 14.79 -4.23 21.81
N ALA A 326 14.38 -2.95 21.77
CA ALA A 326 14.66 -2.06 20.67
C ALA A 326 16.17 -1.92 20.38
N SER A 327 16.99 -1.93 21.44
CA SER A 327 18.45 -1.82 21.34
C SER A 327 19.13 -3.04 20.68
N GLU A 328 18.47 -4.19 20.67
CA GLU A 328 18.98 -5.41 20.05
C GLU A 328 18.73 -5.45 18.54
N ILE A 329 17.93 -4.54 18.00
CA ILE A 329 17.69 -4.43 16.55
C ILE A 329 18.92 -3.83 15.89
N ASP A 330 19.47 -4.53 14.90
CA ASP A 330 20.66 -4.08 14.16
C ASP A 330 20.32 -3.11 13.03
N GLU A 331 19.21 -3.35 12.34
CA GLU A 331 18.78 -2.55 11.19
C GLU A 331 17.28 -2.25 11.31
N VAL A 332 16.92 -0.99 11.05
CA VAL A 332 15.53 -0.57 10.90
C VAL A 332 15.33 -0.08 9.48
N VAL A 333 14.41 -0.68 8.75
CA VAL A 333 14.14 -0.30 7.36
C VAL A 333 12.73 0.27 7.22
N LEU A 334 12.61 1.30 6.39
CA LEU A 334 11.36 2.02 6.15
C LEU A 334 10.73 1.55 4.85
N VAL A 335 9.44 1.25 4.91
CA VAL A 335 8.61 0.83 3.78
C VAL A 335 7.32 1.63 3.80
N GLY A 336 6.78 1.93 2.62
CA GLY A 336 5.55 2.70 2.45
C GLY A 336 5.78 4.20 2.31
N GLY A 337 4.94 4.85 1.51
CA GLY A 337 5.09 6.27 1.19
C GLY A 337 5.01 7.20 2.39
N MET A 338 4.26 6.82 3.42
CA MET A 338 4.12 7.62 4.64
C MET A 338 5.41 7.72 5.45
N THR A 339 6.37 6.82 5.25
CA THR A 339 7.68 6.89 5.91
C THR A 339 8.60 7.97 5.33
N ARG A 340 8.16 8.68 4.30
CA ARG A 340 8.81 9.91 3.81
C ARG A 340 8.59 11.11 4.73
N MET A 341 7.53 11.07 5.53
CA MET A 341 7.16 12.16 6.44
C MET A 341 8.24 12.33 7.51
N PRO A 342 8.83 13.53 7.65
CA PRO A 342 9.92 13.75 8.62
C PRO A 342 9.56 13.36 10.06
N LYS A 343 8.33 13.63 10.49
CA LYS A 343 7.87 13.28 11.84
C LYS A 343 7.77 11.78 12.05
N VAL A 344 7.41 11.01 11.04
CA VAL A 344 7.41 9.55 11.10
C VAL A 344 8.83 9.03 11.27
N ILE A 345 9.77 9.53 10.46
CA ILE A 345 11.19 9.14 10.54
C ILE A 345 11.74 9.44 11.94
N GLU A 346 11.44 10.63 12.48
CA GLU A 346 11.87 11.05 13.82
C GLU A 346 11.35 10.12 14.92
N GLU A 347 10.05 9.78 14.86
CA GLU A 347 9.43 8.88 15.84
C GLU A 347 9.99 7.46 15.80
N VAL A 348 10.26 6.95 14.60
CA VAL A 348 10.91 5.64 14.40
C VAL A 348 12.33 5.66 14.96
N LYS A 349 13.10 6.72 14.66
CA LYS A 349 14.45 6.90 15.18
C LYS A 349 14.46 6.94 16.72
N ASN A 350 13.57 7.71 17.32
CA ASN A 350 13.48 7.84 18.78
C ASN A 350 13.08 6.51 19.42
N PHE A 351 12.15 5.76 18.81
CA PHE A 351 11.68 4.49 19.35
C PHE A 351 12.78 3.41 19.33
N PHE A 352 13.46 3.23 18.18
CA PHE A 352 14.50 2.21 18.03
C PHE A 352 15.89 2.66 18.49
N GLY A 353 16.10 3.95 18.74
CA GLY A 353 17.37 4.50 19.19
C GLY A 353 18.46 4.52 18.12
N LYS A 354 18.10 4.46 16.85
CA LYS A 354 19.04 4.49 15.71
C LYS A 354 18.39 5.06 14.47
N GLU A 355 19.23 5.57 13.56
CA GLU A 355 18.79 6.06 12.25
C GLU A 355 18.19 4.93 11.43
N PRO A 356 16.94 5.04 10.96
CA PRO A 356 16.38 4.05 10.06
C PRO A 356 17.02 4.14 8.68
N ASN A 357 17.14 3.00 8.00
CA ASN A 357 17.62 2.94 6.63
C ASN A 357 16.51 3.37 5.67
N LYS A 358 16.77 4.42 4.92
CA LYS A 358 15.85 5.02 3.93
C LYS A 358 16.52 5.23 2.56
N SER A 359 17.56 4.45 2.27
CA SER A 359 18.37 4.59 1.05
C SER A 359 17.64 4.14 -0.21
N VAL A 360 16.54 3.42 -0.09
CA VAL A 360 15.71 2.95 -1.21
C VAL A 360 14.36 3.66 -1.15
N ASN A 361 13.74 3.90 -2.31
CA ASN A 361 12.42 4.51 -2.41
C ASN A 361 11.38 3.64 -1.67
N PRO A 362 10.76 4.14 -0.58
CA PRO A 362 9.87 3.33 0.26
C PRO A 362 8.58 2.88 -0.42
N ASP A 363 8.15 3.55 -1.50
CA ASP A 363 6.98 3.13 -2.29
C ASP A 363 7.28 1.96 -3.23
N GLU A 364 8.56 1.71 -3.50
CA GLU A 364 9.03 0.78 -4.54
C GLU A 364 9.83 -0.39 -3.98
N VAL A 365 10.25 -0.28 -2.74
CA VAL A 365 11.22 -1.22 -2.15
C VAL A 365 10.74 -2.67 -2.17
N VAL A 366 9.46 -2.91 -1.92
CA VAL A 366 8.88 -4.27 -1.91
C VAL A 366 8.86 -4.87 -3.32
N ALA A 367 8.46 -4.11 -4.32
CA ALA A 367 8.50 -4.55 -5.72
C ALA A 367 9.92 -4.83 -6.20
N MET A 368 10.87 -3.99 -5.79
CA MET A 368 12.29 -4.20 -6.10
C MET A 368 12.80 -5.50 -5.50
N GLY A 369 12.45 -5.80 -4.25
CA GLY A 369 12.80 -7.07 -3.60
C GLY A 369 12.17 -8.29 -4.29
N ALA A 370 10.92 -8.17 -4.73
CA ALA A 370 10.25 -9.19 -5.52
C ALA A 370 10.96 -9.43 -6.86
N ALA A 371 11.42 -8.37 -7.53
CA ALA A 371 12.18 -8.47 -8.77
C ALA A 371 13.54 -9.14 -8.56
N ILE A 372 14.22 -8.86 -7.46
CA ILE A 372 15.47 -9.55 -7.10
C ILE A 372 15.22 -11.04 -6.93
N GLN A 373 14.19 -11.44 -6.22
CA GLN A 373 13.81 -12.84 -6.06
C GLN A 373 13.44 -13.47 -7.41
N ALA A 374 12.75 -12.75 -8.29
CA ALA A 374 12.45 -13.20 -9.63
C ALA A 374 13.73 -13.45 -10.45
N GLY A 375 14.71 -12.56 -10.32
CA GLY A 375 16.03 -12.70 -10.96
C GLY A 375 16.80 -13.93 -10.45
N VAL A 376 16.70 -14.24 -9.16
CA VAL A 376 17.28 -15.46 -8.57
C VAL A 376 16.65 -16.72 -9.19
N LEU A 377 15.32 -16.76 -9.27
CA LEU A 377 14.59 -17.89 -9.83
C LEU A 377 14.84 -18.06 -11.34
N GLN A 378 15.11 -16.98 -12.04
CA GLN A 378 15.42 -16.99 -13.47
C GLN A 378 16.90 -17.28 -13.77
N GLY A 379 17.76 -17.23 -12.75
CA GLY A 379 19.22 -17.42 -12.88
C GLY A 379 20.01 -16.17 -13.25
N ASP A 380 19.37 -15.01 -13.31
CA ASP A 380 20.03 -13.72 -13.63
C ASP A 380 20.82 -13.16 -12.44
N VAL A 381 20.43 -13.50 -11.23
CA VAL A 381 21.10 -13.11 -9.99
C VAL A 381 21.72 -14.35 -9.36
N LYS A 382 23.03 -14.35 -9.23
CA LYS A 382 23.80 -15.40 -8.54
C LYS A 382 24.07 -14.95 -7.11
N ASP A 383 24.27 -15.84 -6.19
CA ASP A 383 24.69 -15.61 -4.80
C ASP A 383 23.60 -15.20 -3.80
N VAL A 384 22.30 -15.36 -4.13
CA VAL A 384 21.22 -15.16 -3.17
C VAL A 384 20.38 -16.44 -3.07
N LEU A 385 20.69 -17.27 -2.09
CA LEU A 385 19.87 -18.43 -1.71
C LEU A 385 19.07 -17.99 -0.47
N LEU A 386 17.85 -17.52 -0.68
CA LEU A 386 17.00 -17.05 0.42
C LEU A 386 15.83 -18.00 0.62
N LEU A 387 15.80 -18.56 1.81
CA LEU A 387 14.60 -19.20 2.35
C LEU A 387 13.89 -18.18 3.22
N ASP A 388 12.61 -18.01 2.95
CA ASP A 388 11.72 -17.14 3.70
C ASP A 388 10.83 -18.01 4.57
N VAL A 389 11.01 -17.89 5.88
CA VAL A 389 10.29 -18.70 6.87
C VAL A 389 9.41 -17.77 7.70
N THR A 390 8.13 -18.12 7.77
CA THR A 390 7.15 -17.41 8.61
C THR A 390 6.75 -18.34 9.74
N PRO A 391 6.63 -17.87 10.99
CA PRO A 391 6.10 -18.71 12.05
C PRO A 391 4.67 -19.12 11.70
N LEU A 392 4.38 -20.39 11.85
CA LEU A 392 3.02 -20.91 11.76
C LEU A 392 2.21 -20.28 12.90
N SER A 393 1.19 -19.53 12.55
CA SER A 393 0.23 -18.95 13.48
C SER A 393 -0.65 -20.02 14.12
#